data_f46ff16adc058d760eb70a4a63b94ad3
#
_entry.id   f46ff16adc058d760eb70a4a63b94ad3
#
_cell.length_a   1.000
_cell.length_b   1.000
_cell.length_c   1.000
_cell.angle_alpha   90.00
_cell.angle_beta   90.00
_cell.angle_gamma   90.00
#
_symmetry.space_group_name_H-M   'P 1'
#
loop_
_entity.id
_entity.type
_entity.pdbx_description
1 polymer ?
#
loop_
_entity_poly.entity_id
_entity_poly.type
_entity_poly.pdbx_seq_one_letter_code
_entity_poly.pdbx_strand_id
1 'polypeptide(L)'
;MIVMGSFERPAAQTHRVVGLALSKLTGQLEMGMSESFKTYLTAMARFHRYSPCNVLLIAMQQPNATRVAGYRTWRKLGRQVRQSERGIQIMAPVAHRVRAEDEDNKDTEIISGFRPTYVFDVSQTEGRPLPEPSRVQGNAEEHLNRLEAWVVRRGIKLEYAPWIGPAEGMSTGGRILLYSMLDASQAFSVLVHELAHEMLHQEEKLPKTVRETEAEAVAFVVCEAVGLDSGNSSSDYIALYRGGKEMLLGSMKRIHQTAGEIIRGIGVDDGRTVDVTEPLEAKVGVAA
;
A
#
# COMPACT_ATOMS: atom_id res chain seq x y z
N MET A 1 -32.06 22.62 -28.85
CA MET A 1 -32.08 21.21 -28.44
C MET A 1 -30.83 20.99 -27.59
N ILE A 2 -30.95 21.12 -26.25
CA ILE A 2 -29.86 21.00 -25.32
C ILE A 2 -29.70 19.51 -25.03
N VAL A 3 -28.55 18.93 -25.43
CA VAL A 3 -28.21 17.55 -25.10
C VAL A 3 -27.91 17.50 -23.60
N MET A 4 -28.85 16.96 -22.83
CA MET A 4 -28.62 16.61 -21.43
C MET A 4 -27.58 15.49 -21.38
N GLY A 5 -26.34 15.83 -21.06
CA GLY A 5 -25.31 14.86 -20.69
C GLY A 5 -25.80 14.12 -19.46
N SER A 6 -25.92 12.80 -19.56
CA SER A 6 -26.25 11.92 -18.46
C SER A 6 -25.19 12.04 -17.38
N PHE A 7 -25.51 12.68 -16.26
CA PHE A 7 -24.69 12.67 -15.05
C PHE A 7 -24.67 11.24 -14.51
N GLU A 8 -23.63 10.48 -14.85
CA GLU A 8 -23.36 9.17 -14.21
C GLU A 8 -23.27 9.36 -12.69
N ARG A 9 -23.94 8.49 -11.95
CA ARG A 9 -23.87 8.50 -10.48
C ARG A 9 -22.41 8.29 -10.04
N PRO A 10 -21.91 9.01 -8.99
CA PRO A 10 -20.51 8.92 -8.55
C PRO A 10 -19.99 7.50 -8.32
N ALA A 11 -20.84 6.57 -7.85
CA ALA A 11 -20.51 5.17 -7.66
C ALA A 11 -20.22 4.45 -8.99
N ALA A 12 -20.96 4.71 -10.06
CA ALA A 12 -20.73 4.10 -11.37
C ALA A 12 -19.40 4.57 -11.99
N GLN A 13 -19.07 5.85 -11.83
CA GLN A 13 -17.79 6.41 -12.27
C GLN A 13 -16.60 5.82 -11.50
N THR A 14 -16.75 5.59 -10.18
CA THR A 14 -15.76 4.93 -9.32
C THR A 14 -15.46 3.52 -9.83
N HIS A 15 -16.48 2.70 -10.00
CA HIS A 15 -16.32 1.32 -10.48
C HIS A 15 -15.66 1.26 -11.87
N ARG A 16 -15.97 2.22 -12.73
CA ARG A 16 -15.41 2.28 -14.08
C ARG A 16 -13.90 2.58 -14.05
N VAL A 17 -13.45 3.57 -13.27
CA VAL A 17 -12.03 3.97 -13.23
C VAL A 17 -11.16 2.87 -12.63
N VAL A 18 -11.58 2.30 -11.48
CA VAL A 18 -10.86 1.18 -10.85
C VAL A 18 -10.92 -0.06 -11.75
N GLY A 19 -12.06 -0.33 -12.39
CA GLY A 19 -12.22 -1.46 -13.30
C GLY A 19 -11.29 -1.39 -14.51
N LEU A 20 -11.12 -0.21 -15.11
CA LEU A 20 -10.16 0.00 -16.21
C LEU A 20 -8.71 -0.21 -15.78
N ALA A 21 -8.33 0.32 -14.62
CA ALA A 21 -6.98 0.13 -14.08
C ALA A 21 -6.68 -1.35 -13.83
N LEU A 22 -7.60 -2.07 -13.21
CA LEU A 22 -7.49 -3.51 -13.00
C LEU A 22 -7.43 -4.30 -14.31
N SER A 23 -8.29 -4.00 -15.27
CA SER A 23 -8.28 -4.68 -16.56
C SER A 23 -6.97 -4.47 -17.33
N LYS A 24 -6.35 -3.29 -17.19
CA LYS A 24 -5.02 -3.05 -17.76
C LYS A 24 -3.95 -3.87 -17.07
N LEU A 25 -3.93 -3.92 -15.73
CA LEU A 25 -2.96 -4.72 -14.98
C LEU A 25 -3.12 -6.22 -15.29
N THR A 26 -4.36 -6.74 -15.30
CA THR A 26 -4.63 -8.14 -15.63
C THR A 26 -4.17 -8.48 -17.05
N GLY A 27 -4.46 -7.63 -18.05
CA GLY A 27 -4.01 -7.84 -19.42
C GLY A 27 -2.47 -7.83 -19.55
N GLN A 28 -1.77 -7.03 -18.76
CA GLN A 28 -0.30 -7.04 -18.71
C GLN A 28 0.24 -8.35 -18.11
N LEU A 29 -0.36 -8.84 -17.01
CA LEU A 29 0.00 -10.12 -16.41
C LEU A 29 -0.30 -11.31 -17.35
N GLU A 30 -1.41 -11.27 -18.09
CA GLU A 30 -1.73 -12.26 -19.13
C GLU A 30 -0.68 -12.35 -20.23
N MET A 31 -0.07 -11.21 -20.55
CA MET A 31 1.04 -11.12 -21.52
C MET A 31 2.40 -11.48 -20.89
N GLY A 32 2.44 -11.94 -19.65
CA GLY A 32 3.68 -12.28 -18.96
C GLY A 32 4.47 -11.08 -18.44
N MET A 33 3.85 -9.90 -18.32
CA MET A 33 4.53 -8.66 -17.91
C MET A 33 4.49 -8.48 -16.38
N SER A 34 5.28 -9.27 -15.63
CA SER A 34 5.40 -9.15 -14.17
C SER A 34 5.89 -7.78 -13.69
N GLU A 35 6.65 -7.05 -14.51
CA GLU A 35 7.16 -5.71 -14.19
C GLU A 35 6.05 -4.69 -13.88
N SER A 36 4.88 -4.84 -14.48
CA SER A 36 3.74 -3.98 -14.19
C SER A 36 3.20 -4.19 -12.76
N PHE A 37 3.23 -5.42 -12.30
CA PHE A 37 2.86 -5.73 -10.92
C PHE A 37 3.94 -5.27 -9.94
N LYS A 38 5.21 -5.41 -10.29
CA LYS A 38 6.32 -4.88 -9.50
C LYS A 38 6.25 -3.35 -9.35
N THR A 39 5.90 -2.63 -10.43
CA THR A 39 5.63 -1.18 -10.36
C THR A 39 4.51 -0.86 -9.35
N TYR A 40 3.45 -1.66 -9.32
CA TYR A 40 2.38 -1.53 -8.33
C TYR A 40 2.88 -1.81 -6.90
N LEU A 41 3.71 -2.84 -6.69
CA LEU A 41 4.29 -3.15 -5.38
C LEU A 41 5.23 -2.04 -4.89
N THR A 42 6.06 -1.48 -5.78
CA THR A 42 6.91 -0.32 -5.47
C THR A 42 6.08 0.90 -5.07
N ALA A 43 4.96 1.15 -5.76
CA ALA A 43 4.04 2.21 -5.36
C ALA A 43 3.36 1.89 -4.01
N MET A 44 3.05 0.63 -3.74
CA MET A 44 2.51 0.20 -2.45
C MET A 44 3.46 0.48 -1.28
N ALA A 45 4.75 0.22 -1.45
CA ALA A 45 5.76 0.55 -0.46
C ALA A 45 5.80 2.05 -0.11
N ARG A 46 5.59 2.91 -1.12
CA ARG A 46 5.57 4.37 -0.96
C ARG A 46 4.24 4.90 -0.41
N PHE A 47 3.14 4.24 -0.75
CA PHE A 47 1.77 4.71 -0.49
C PHE A 47 0.94 3.72 0.34
N HIS A 48 1.58 3.00 1.25
CA HIS A 48 0.96 1.94 2.07
C HIS A 48 -0.22 2.42 2.95
N ARG A 49 -0.39 3.73 3.13
CA ARG A 49 -1.55 4.33 3.83
C ARG A 49 -2.77 4.55 2.93
N TYR A 50 -2.59 4.50 1.61
CA TYR A 50 -3.70 4.56 0.67
C TYR A 50 -4.35 3.18 0.51
N SER A 51 -5.60 3.13 0.08
CA SER A 51 -6.23 1.84 -0.26
C SER A 51 -5.52 1.17 -1.45
N PRO A 52 -5.57 -0.17 -1.58
CA PRO A 52 -4.98 -0.89 -2.72
C PRO A 52 -5.41 -0.32 -4.07
N CYS A 53 -6.69 0.04 -4.20
CA CYS A 53 -7.22 0.66 -5.43
C CYS A 53 -6.57 2.01 -5.71
N ASN A 54 -6.37 2.85 -4.70
CA ASN A 54 -5.71 4.15 -4.89
C ASN A 54 -4.22 4.01 -5.20
N VAL A 55 -3.54 3.05 -4.57
CA VAL A 55 -2.14 2.72 -4.93
C VAL A 55 -2.06 2.32 -6.41
N LEU A 56 -2.97 1.47 -6.88
CA LEU A 56 -3.03 1.07 -8.28
C LEU A 56 -3.27 2.27 -9.20
N LEU A 57 -4.22 3.13 -8.85
CA LEU A 57 -4.53 4.35 -9.64
C LEU A 57 -3.34 5.29 -9.72
N ILE A 58 -2.60 5.48 -8.63
CA ILE A 58 -1.38 6.30 -8.59
C ILE A 58 -0.31 5.66 -9.46
N ALA A 59 0.00 4.38 -9.26
CA ALA A 59 1.03 3.65 -10.00
C ALA A 59 0.81 3.70 -11.52
N MET A 60 -0.44 3.59 -11.95
CA MET A 60 -0.77 3.57 -13.37
C MET A 60 -0.75 4.94 -14.05
N GLN A 61 -1.01 6.01 -13.31
CA GLN A 61 -1.05 7.38 -13.86
C GLN A 61 0.30 8.08 -13.71
N GLN A 62 1.02 7.82 -12.61
CA GLN A 62 2.31 8.42 -12.28
C GLN A 62 3.22 7.40 -11.59
N PRO A 63 3.85 6.47 -12.32
CA PRO A 63 4.66 5.38 -11.76
C PRO A 63 5.81 5.87 -10.87
N ASN A 64 6.35 7.04 -11.16
CA ASN A 64 7.47 7.66 -10.45
C ASN A 64 7.03 8.60 -9.31
N ALA A 65 5.74 8.63 -8.96
CA ALA A 65 5.27 9.45 -7.86
C ALA A 65 5.97 9.05 -6.55
N THR A 66 6.34 10.07 -5.76
CA THR A 66 7.05 9.87 -4.48
C THR A 66 6.25 10.39 -3.30
N ARG A 67 5.55 11.51 -3.45
CA ARG A 67 4.69 12.11 -2.44
C ARG A 67 3.48 12.74 -3.09
N VAL A 68 2.30 12.29 -2.77
CA VAL A 68 1.07 12.81 -3.34
C VAL A 68 0.20 13.47 -2.28
N ALA A 69 -0.39 14.61 -2.63
CA ALA A 69 -1.35 15.29 -1.78
C ALA A 69 -2.36 16.09 -2.62
N GLY A 70 -3.49 16.42 -2.00
CA GLY A 70 -4.48 17.32 -2.62
C GLY A 70 -3.96 18.75 -2.74
N TYR A 71 -4.55 19.52 -3.68
CA TYR A 71 -4.16 20.91 -3.97
C TYR A 71 -4.10 21.79 -2.71
N ARG A 72 -5.11 21.70 -1.84
CA ARG A 72 -5.16 22.49 -0.60
C ARG A 72 -4.06 22.13 0.38
N THR A 73 -3.73 20.85 0.47
CA THR A 73 -2.66 20.35 1.32
C THR A 73 -1.31 20.87 0.86
N TRP A 74 -1.03 20.87 -0.45
CA TRP A 74 0.17 21.48 -0.98
C TRP A 74 0.29 22.96 -0.61
N ARG A 75 -0.81 23.71 -0.70
CA ARG A 75 -0.83 25.13 -0.28
C ARG A 75 -0.55 25.30 1.21
N LYS A 76 -1.10 24.46 2.09
CA LYS A 76 -0.79 24.49 3.54
C LYS A 76 0.70 24.24 3.81
N LEU A 77 1.34 23.41 3.00
CA LEU A 77 2.78 23.13 3.06
C LEU A 77 3.66 24.21 2.43
N GLY A 78 3.07 25.32 1.96
CA GLY A 78 3.80 26.39 1.31
C GLY A 78 4.26 26.08 -0.11
N ARG A 79 3.58 25.12 -0.75
CA ARG A 79 3.81 24.72 -2.15
C ARG A 79 2.59 24.98 -3.01
N GLN A 80 2.81 25.17 -4.30
CA GLN A 80 1.76 25.39 -5.30
C GLN A 80 1.93 24.37 -6.43
N VAL A 81 0.81 23.79 -6.87
CA VAL A 81 0.78 22.98 -8.10
C VAL A 81 1.04 23.89 -9.29
N ARG A 82 1.99 23.50 -10.15
CA ARG A 82 2.30 24.28 -11.36
C ARG A 82 1.11 24.34 -12.29
N GLN A 83 1.03 25.41 -13.07
CA GLN A 83 -0.02 25.60 -14.07
C GLN A 83 0.02 24.46 -15.11
N SER A 84 -1.15 24.02 -15.56
CA SER A 84 -1.33 22.97 -16.57
C SER A 84 -0.93 21.53 -16.15
N GLU A 85 -0.55 21.31 -14.88
CA GLU A 85 -0.30 19.95 -14.38
C GLU A 85 -1.61 19.15 -14.34
N ARG A 86 -1.51 17.87 -14.73
CA ARG A 86 -2.65 16.95 -14.67
C ARG A 86 -2.66 16.23 -13.33
N GLY A 87 -3.74 16.38 -12.58
CA GLY A 87 -3.91 15.68 -11.31
C GLY A 87 -4.05 14.17 -11.50
N ILE A 88 -3.50 13.43 -10.56
CA ILE A 88 -3.64 11.99 -10.44
C ILE A 88 -5.02 11.71 -9.84
N GLN A 89 -5.88 11.02 -10.58
CA GLN A 89 -7.23 10.70 -10.11
C GLN A 89 -7.19 9.55 -9.11
N ILE A 90 -7.75 9.76 -7.94
CA ILE A 90 -7.94 8.74 -6.89
C ILE A 90 -9.39 8.75 -6.41
N MET A 91 -9.74 7.82 -5.52
CA MET A 91 -11.05 7.72 -4.91
C MET A 91 -11.00 8.18 -3.46
N ALA A 92 -11.79 9.19 -3.12
CA ALA A 92 -11.95 9.67 -1.75
C ALA A 92 -13.28 9.21 -1.16
N PRO A 93 -13.33 8.85 0.13
CA PRO A 93 -14.59 8.52 0.79
C PRO A 93 -15.47 9.78 0.87
N VAL A 94 -16.78 9.55 0.76
CA VAL A 94 -17.82 10.54 1.09
C VAL A 94 -18.33 10.17 2.47
N ALA A 95 -17.91 10.94 3.47
CA ALA A 95 -18.30 10.71 4.86
C ALA A 95 -19.39 11.72 5.28
N HIS A 96 -20.36 11.25 6.03
CA HIS A 96 -21.37 12.07 6.69
C HIS A 96 -21.26 11.88 8.20
N ARG A 97 -21.25 12.98 8.94
CA ARG A 97 -21.34 12.91 10.40
C ARG A 97 -22.80 12.70 10.79
N VAL A 98 -23.08 11.62 11.49
CA VAL A 98 -24.35 11.38 12.14
C VAL A 98 -24.18 11.78 13.60
N ARG A 99 -24.96 12.80 14.02
CA ARG A 99 -25.00 13.20 15.43
C ARG A 99 -25.63 12.06 16.23
N ALA A 100 -24.98 11.70 17.32
CA ALA A 100 -25.59 10.84 18.30
C ALA A 100 -26.77 11.59 18.96
N GLU A 101 -27.89 10.90 19.16
CA GLU A 101 -29.05 11.46 19.86
C GLU A 101 -28.85 11.56 21.37
N ASP A 102 -27.84 10.85 21.94
CA ASP A 102 -27.47 10.84 23.35
C ASP A 102 -26.15 11.59 23.61
N GLU A 103 -26.12 12.41 24.67
CA GLU A 103 -24.97 13.25 25.08
C GLU A 103 -23.68 12.44 25.39
N ASP A 104 -23.81 11.14 25.71
CA ASP A 104 -22.69 10.24 26.02
C ASP A 104 -22.09 9.52 24.79
N ASN A 105 -22.67 9.69 23.61
CA ASN A 105 -22.24 8.98 22.41
C ASN A 105 -21.52 9.94 21.46
N LYS A 106 -20.29 9.57 21.03
CA LYS A 106 -19.49 10.39 20.09
C LYS A 106 -20.11 10.37 18.69
N ASP A 107 -20.11 11.53 18.04
CA ASP A 107 -20.46 11.65 16.61
C ASP A 107 -19.78 10.52 15.81
N THR A 108 -20.59 9.76 15.09
CA THR A 108 -20.08 8.65 14.25
C THR A 108 -20.00 9.11 12.81
N GLU A 109 -18.84 8.90 12.18
CA GLU A 109 -18.63 9.20 10.77
C GLU A 109 -18.99 7.97 9.93
N ILE A 110 -20.04 8.08 9.10
CA ILE A 110 -20.50 7.01 8.23
C ILE A 110 -20.05 7.29 6.80
N ILE A 111 -19.33 6.35 6.19
CA ILE A 111 -18.94 6.41 4.79
C ILE A 111 -20.13 5.98 3.94
N SER A 112 -20.70 6.91 3.17
CA SER A 112 -21.86 6.67 2.28
C SER A 112 -21.46 6.30 0.86
N GLY A 113 -20.18 6.40 0.51
CA GLY A 113 -19.69 6.07 -0.83
C GLY A 113 -18.29 6.62 -1.10
N PHE A 114 -17.90 6.58 -2.38
CA PHE A 114 -16.63 7.11 -2.84
C PHE A 114 -16.86 8.04 -4.03
N ARG A 115 -16.01 9.05 -4.18
CA ARG A 115 -16.02 9.98 -5.31
C ARG A 115 -14.62 10.15 -5.88
N PRO A 116 -14.49 10.39 -7.20
CA PRO A 116 -13.22 10.78 -7.79
C PRO A 116 -12.72 12.10 -7.18
N THR A 117 -11.43 12.15 -6.90
CA THR A 117 -10.73 13.37 -6.51
C THR A 117 -9.34 13.38 -7.15
N TYR A 118 -8.63 14.51 -7.06
CA TYR A 118 -7.32 14.64 -7.66
C TYR A 118 -6.27 14.96 -6.59
N VAL A 119 -5.15 14.25 -6.69
CA VAL A 119 -3.92 14.55 -5.97
C VAL A 119 -2.82 14.88 -6.98
N PHE A 120 -1.75 15.48 -6.49
CA PHE A 120 -0.60 15.88 -7.29
C PHE A 120 0.66 15.36 -6.61
N ASP A 121 1.60 14.86 -7.39
CA ASP A 121 2.91 14.50 -6.85
C ASP A 121 3.75 15.74 -6.57
N VAL A 122 4.70 15.64 -5.65
CA VAL A 122 5.64 16.73 -5.32
C VAL A 122 6.37 17.27 -6.54
N SER A 123 6.70 16.40 -7.50
CA SER A 123 7.33 16.79 -8.77
C SER A 123 6.47 17.72 -9.64
N GLN A 124 5.17 17.78 -9.39
CA GLN A 124 4.20 18.66 -10.07
C GLN A 124 4.03 20.00 -9.32
N THR A 125 4.78 20.22 -8.28
CA THR A 125 4.64 21.39 -7.42
C THR A 125 5.92 22.24 -7.35
N GLU A 126 5.77 23.49 -7.00
CA GLU A 126 6.86 24.44 -6.71
C GLU A 126 6.62 25.13 -5.38
N GLY A 127 7.65 25.71 -4.76
CA GLY A 127 7.57 26.44 -3.50
C GLY A 127 8.59 25.96 -2.48
N ARG A 128 8.26 26.04 -1.19
CA ARG A 128 9.19 25.71 -0.11
C ARG A 128 9.72 24.29 -0.23
N PRO A 129 11.02 24.04 0.03
CA PRO A 129 11.53 22.68 0.19
C PRO A 129 10.71 21.96 1.25
N LEU A 130 10.30 20.73 0.96
CA LEU A 130 9.72 19.90 2.00
C LEU A 130 10.84 19.36 2.88
N PRO A 131 10.57 19.13 4.18
CA PRO A 131 11.44 18.29 4.96
C PRO A 131 11.69 17.01 4.16
N GLU A 132 12.95 16.61 4.03
CA GLU A 132 13.19 15.27 3.51
C GLU A 132 12.39 14.31 4.36
N PRO A 133 11.70 13.31 3.77
CA PRO A 133 11.15 12.26 4.59
C PRO A 133 12.29 11.80 5.46
N SER A 134 12.05 11.66 6.74
CA SER A 134 12.96 10.87 7.53
C SER A 134 13.08 9.55 6.76
N ARG A 135 14.11 9.43 5.89
CA ARG A 135 14.52 8.10 5.50
C ARG A 135 14.59 7.42 6.83
N VAL A 136 13.93 6.29 6.96
CA VAL A 136 14.08 5.50 8.16
C VAL A 136 15.59 5.32 8.27
N GLN A 137 16.23 6.23 9.03
CA GLN A 137 17.68 6.22 9.22
C GLN A 137 17.93 5.01 10.10
N GLY A 138 18.31 3.93 9.49
CA GLY A 138 18.71 2.70 10.10
C GLY A 138 19.52 1.94 9.09
N ASN A 139 20.60 1.33 9.56
CA ASN A 139 21.26 0.28 8.81
C ASN A 139 20.35 -0.97 8.84
N ALA A 140 20.67 -1.97 8.06
CA ALA A 140 19.92 -3.22 8.03
C ALA A 140 19.74 -3.85 9.42
N GLU A 141 20.74 -3.74 10.29
CA GLU A 141 20.71 -4.25 11.68
C GLU A 141 19.64 -3.56 12.53
N GLU A 142 19.50 -2.24 12.42
CA GLU A 142 18.47 -1.51 13.17
C GLU A 142 17.06 -1.90 12.71
N HIS A 143 16.85 -2.06 11.41
CA HIS A 143 15.57 -2.52 10.87
C HIS A 143 15.27 -3.96 11.29
N LEU A 144 16.27 -4.84 11.27
CA LEU A 144 16.14 -6.22 11.73
C LEU A 144 15.75 -6.25 13.20
N ASN A 145 16.46 -5.54 14.07
CA ASN A 145 16.16 -5.48 15.51
C ASN A 145 14.73 -4.99 15.80
N ARG A 146 14.23 -4.01 15.05
CA ARG A 146 12.85 -3.52 15.17
C ARG A 146 11.84 -4.58 14.75
N LEU A 147 12.12 -5.29 13.66
CA LEU A 147 11.28 -6.36 13.15
C LEU A 147 11.23 -7.55 14.12
N GLU A 148 12.36 -8.00 14.62
CA GLU A 148 12.47 -9.06 15.64
C GLU A 148 11.67 -8.72 16.90
N ALA A 149 11.86 -7.50 17.42
CA ALA A 149 11.12 -7.03 18.58
C ALA A 149 9.59 -7.01 18.31
N TRP A 150 9.17 -6.67 17.08
CA TRP A 150 7.78 -6.65 16.71
C TRP A 150 7.19 -8.07 16.57
N VAL A 151 7.93 -9.00 15.96
CA VAL A 151 7.57 -10.44 15.84
C VAL A 151 7.36 -11.04 17.23
N VAL A 152 8.29 -10.81 18.15
CA VAL A 152 8.18 -11.31 19.53
C VAL A 152 6.98 -10.72 20.27
N ARG A 153 6.71 -9.42 20.11
CA ARG A 153 5.51 -8.77 20.70
C ARG A 153 4.19 -9.36 20.18
N ARG A 154 4.17 -9.94 18.99
CA ARG A 154 3.02 -10.67 18.44
C ARG A 154 2.85 -12.08 19.02
N GLY A 155 3.72 -12.51 19.91
CA GLY A 155 3.69 -13.84 20.49
C GLY A 155 4.29 -14.92 19.58
N ILE A 156 4.97 -14.55 18.49
CA ILE A 156 5.64 -15.48 17.59
C ILE A 156 7.05 -15.75 18.15
N LYS A 157 7.37 -17.02 18.33
CA LYS A 157 8.69 -17.45 18.80
C LYS A 157 9.71 -17.33 17.66
N LEU A 158 10.73 -16.50 17.83
CA LEU A 158 11.81 -16.33 16.87
C LEU A 158 13.08 -17.03 17.38
N GLU A 159 13.68 -17.86 16.54
CA GLU A 159 14.89 -18.62 16.85
C GLU A 159 15.88 -18.58 15.67
N TYR A 160 17.15 -18.72 15.99
CA TYR A 160 18.24 -18.82 15.04
C TYR A 160 18.95 -20.16 15.16
N ALA A 161 19.25 -20.81 14.03
CA ALA A 161 19.96 -22.07 14.01
C ALA A 161 21.10 -22.05 12.98
N PRO A 162 22.22 -22.71 13.28
CA PRO A 162 23.38 -22.76 12.38
C PRO A 162 23.15 -23.67 11.17
N TRP A 163 22.06 -24.40 11.14
CA TRP A 163 21.62 -25.23 10.01
C TRP A 163 20.13 -25.52 10.09
N ILE A 164 19.42 -25.28 8.99
CA ILE A 164 17.98 -25.51 8.85
C ILE A 164 17.63 -26.21 7.52
N GLY A 165 18.58 -27.00 6.98
CA GLY A 165 18.43 -27.62 5.67
C GLY A 165 18.79 -26.64 4.53
N PRO A 166 18.17 -26.78 3.36
CA PRO A 166 18.43 -25.90 2.21
C PRO A 166 17.69 -24.55 2.30
N ALA A 167 16.86 -24.35 3.33
CA ALA A 167 16.09 -23.13 3.54
C ALA A 167 16.89 -22.09 4.33
N GLU A 168 16.61 -20.83 4.14
CA GLU A 168 17.14 -19.71 4.91
C GLU A 168 16.23 -19.30 6.06
N GLY A 169 14.93 -19.65 5.96
CA GLY A 169 13.89 -19.45 6.96
C GLY A 169 12.86 -20.57 6.96
N MET A 170 12.08 -20.65 8.02
CA MET A 170 10.96 -21.59 8.14
C MET A 170 9.95 -21.05 9.14
N SER A 171 8.66 -21.03 8.76
CA SER A 171 7.54 -20.76 9.66
C SER A 171 6.73 -22.03 9.94
N THR A 172 6.29 -22.21 11.19
CA THR A 172 5.62 -23.44 11.63
C THR A 172 4.42 -23.19 12.56
N GLY A 173 3.70 -22.08 12.35
CA GLY A 173 2.53 -21.75 13.18
C GLY A 173 2.92 -21.29 14.60
N GLY A 174 3.14 -19.98 14.74
CA GLY A 174 3.57 -19.36 15.99
C GLY A 174 5.07 -19.41 16.26
N ARG A 175 5.87 -19.96 15.32
CA ARG A 175 7.32 -20.04 15.44
C ARG A 175 8.00 -19.80 14.09
N ILE A 176 9.01 -18.93 14.10
CA ILE A 176 9.90 -18.68 12.96
C ILE A 176 11.31 -19.08 13.33
N LEU A 177 11.96 -19.83 12.44
CA LEU A 177 13.36 -20.25 12.55
C LEU A 177 14.15 -19.65 11.40
N LEU A 178 15.26 -18.99 11.68
CA LEU A 178 16.15 -18.38 10.69
C LEU A 178 17.54 -19.03 10.71
N TYR A 179 18.17 -19.06 9.55
CA TYR A 179 19.56 -19.45 9.44
C TYR A 179 20.45 -18.35 10.06
N SER A 180 21.31 -18.73 11.01
CA SER A 180 22.07 -17.76 11.85
C SER A 180 23.24 -17.08 11.13
N MET A 181 23.60 -17.51 9.92
CA MET A 181 24.75 -16.96 9.18
C MET A 181 24.32 -15.94 8.09
N LEU A 182 23.05 -15.56 8.05
CA LEU A 182 22.56 -14.51 7.15
C LEU A 182 23.12 -13.15 7.60
N ASP A 183 23.48 -12.30 6.65
CA ASP A 183 23.69 -10.90 6.97
C ASP A 183 22.37 -10.20 7.35
N ALA A 184 22.46 -9.01 7.94
CA ALA A 184 21.28 -8.32 8.47
C ALA A 184 20.21 -8.01 7.39
N SER A 185 20.61 -7.70 6.15
CA SER A 185 19.68 -7.44 5.05
C SER A 185 18.97 -8.71 4.61
N GLN A 186 19.71 -9.81 4.48
CA GLN A 186 19.15 -11.13 4.15
C GLN A 186 18.23 -11.60 5.28
N ALA A 187 18.68 -11.54 6.53
CA ALA A 187 17.87 -11.92 7.69
C ALA A 187 16.58 -11.12 7.77
N PHE A 188 16.62 -9.81 7.49
CA PHE A 188 15.43 -8.96 7.44
C PHE A 188 14.45 -9.44 6.36
N SER A 189 14.91 -9.64 5.13
CA SER A 189 14.07 -10.08 4.00
C SER A 189 13.44 -11.45 4.27
N VAL A 190 14.24 -12.42 4.73
CA VAL A 190 13.77 -13.77 5.06
C VAL A 190 12.79 -13.73 6.22
N LEU A 191 13.06 -12.94 7.28
CA LEU A 191 12.14 -12.80 8.40
C LEU A 191 10.79 -12.22 7.98
N VAL A 192 10.77 -11.22 7.09
CA VAL A 192 9.52 -10.66 6.55
C VAL A 192 8.76 -11.72 5.75
N HIS A 193 9.45 -12.52 4.93
CA HIS A 193 8.86 -13.60 4.14
C HIS A 193 8.18 -14.66 5.04
N GLU A 194 8.88 -15.15 6.05
CA GLU A 194 8.35 -16.14 6.99
C GLU A 194 7.22 -15.57 7.85
N LEU A 195 7.35 -14.29 8.23
CA LEU A 195 6.30 -13.59 8.94
C LEU A 195 5.03 -13.40 8.10
N ALA A 196 5.18 -13.18 6.79
CA ALA A 196 4.04 -13.13 5.88
C ALA A 196 3.31 -14.48 5.83
N HIS A 197 4.03 -15.61 5.85
CA HIS A 197 3.41 -16.93 5.98
C HIS A 197 2.63 -17.07 7.29
N GLU A 198 3.20 -16.64 8.42
CA GLU A 198 2.52 -16.66 9.72
C GLU A 198 1.25 -15.80 9.74
N MET A 199 1.26 -14.65 9.08
CA MET A 199 0.13 -13.71 9.08
C MET A 199 -0.96 -14.05 8.06
N LEU A 200 -0.61 -14.68 6.92
CA LEU A 200 -1.53 -14.87 5.79
C LEU A 200 -2.01 -16.31 5.62
N HIS A 201 -1.18 -17.30 5.94
CA HIS A 201 -1.37 -18.63 5.36
C HIS A 201 -1.64 -19.74 6.38
N GLN A 202 -1.86 -19.42 7.66
CA GLN A 202 -2.13 -20.45 8.68
C GLN A 202 -3.45 -21.19 8.46
N GLU A 203 -4.48 -20.48 8.00
CA GLU A 203 -5.83 -21.02 7.83
C GLU A 203 -6.28 -21.16 6.38
N GLU A 204 -5.59 -20.55 5.42
CA GLU A 204 -6.03 -20.49 4.03
C GLU A 204 -5.53 -21.67 3.18
N LYS A 205 -6.47 -22.34 2.50
CA LYS A 205 -6.21 -23.42 1.53
C LYS A 205 -5.84 -22.90 0.14
N LEU A 206 -4.93 -21.92 0.08
CA LEU A 206 -4.42 -21.43 -1.21
C LEU A 206 -3.36 -22.39 -1.79
N PRO A 207 -3.24 -22.48 -3.13
CA PRO A 207 -2.13 -23.19 -3.78
C PRO A 207 -0.78 -22.69 -3.25
N LYS A 208 0.18 -23.62 -3.09
CA LYS A 208 1.52 -23.29 -2.58
C LYS A 208 2.15 -22.16 -3.38
N THR A 209 2.06 -22.19 -4.71
CA THR A 209 2.59 -21.13 -5.60
C THR A 209 2.03 -19.75 -5.29
N VAL A 210 0.74 -19.64 -4.98
CA VAL A 210 0.11 -18.36 -4.61
C VAL A 210 0.63 -17.88 -3.25
N ARG A 211 0.71 -18.78 -2.27
CA ARG A 211 1.21 -18.44 -0.92
C ARG A 211 2.65 -17.94 -0.96
N GLU A 212 3.52 -18.64 -1.69
CA GLU A 212 4.92 -18.22 -1.87
C GLU A 212 5.00 -16.84 -2.55
N THR A 213 4.21 -16.64 -3.63
CA THR A 213 4.22 -15.36 -4.35
C THR A 213 3.66 -14.21 -3.51
N GLU A 214 2.67 -14.46 -2.64
CA GLU A 214 2.17 -13.45 -1.70
C GLU A 214 3.20 -13.08 -0.64
N ALA A 215 3.87 -14.08 -0.04
CA ALA A 215 4.91 -13.85 0.96
C ALA A 215 6.09 -13.07 0.36
N GLU A 216 6.49 -13.44 -0.84
CA GLU A 216 7.51 -12.76 -1.63
C GLU A 216 7.14 -11.29 -1.90
N ALA A 217 5.90 -11.03 -2.32
CA ALA A 217 5.42 -9.69 -2.57
C ALA A 217 5.38 -8.83 -1.29
N VAL A 218 5.02 -9.41 -0.14
CA VAL A 218 5.08 -8.73 1.16
C VAL A 218 6.52 -8.38 1.51
N ALA A 219 7.46 -9.33 1.36
CA ALA A 219 8.88 -9.09 1.63
C ALA A 219 9.43 -7.98 0.73
N PHE A 220 9.12 -8.00 -0.58
CA PHE A 220 9.49 -6.93 -1.50
C PHE A 220 8.98 -5.56 -1.05
N VAL A 221 7.69 -5.44 -0.72
CA VAL A 221 7.07 -4.16 -0.31
C VAL A 221 7.69 -3.63 0.97
N VAL A 222 7.93 -4.48 1.96
CA VAL A 222 8.49 -4.07 3.26
C VAL A 222 9.96 -3.67 3.11
N CYS A 223 10.77 -4.45 2.38
CA CYS A 223 12.18 -4.12 2.10
C CYS A 223 12.29 -2.79 1.34
N GLU A 224 11.51 -2.60 0.27
CA GLU A 224 11.49 -1.33 -0.49
C GLU A 224 11.10 -0.13 0.40
N ALA A 225 10.17 -0.32 1.34
CA ALA A 225 9.73 0.74 2.26
C ALA A 225 10.85 1.21 3.19
N VAL A 226 11.73 0.31 3.62
CA VAL A 226 12.88 0.62 4.47
C VAL A 226 14.17 0.92 3.69
N GLY A 227 14.13 0.78 2.36
CA GLY A 227 15.28 1.03 1.49
C GLY A 227 16.32 -0.10 1.46
N LEU A 228 15.90 -1.33 1.79
CA LEU A 228 16.72 -2.53 1.66
C LEU A 228 16.39 -3.25 0.35
N ASP A 229 17.40 -3.91 -0.24
CA ASP A 229 17.19 -4.82 -1.36
C ASP A 229 16.58 -6.13 -0.84
N SER A 230 15.47 -6.55 -1.42
CA SER A 230 14.85 -7.84 -1.08
C SER A 230 15.58 -9.05 -1.66
N GLY A 231 16.60 -8.84 -2.50
CA GLY A 231 17.28 -9.91 -3.24
C GLY A 231 16.44 -10.55 -4.35
N ASN A 232 15.17 -10.20 -4.46
CA ASN A 232 14.16 -10.87 -5.29
C ASN A 232 13.80 -10.08 -6.55
N SER A 233 14.81 -9.68 -7.32
CA SER A 233 14.64 -8.90 -8.54
C SER A 233 13.90 -9.62 -9.68
N SER A 234 13.76 -10.96 -9.60
CA SER A 234 13.23 -11.81 -10.68
C SER A 234 11.95 -12.57 -10.34
N SER A 235 11.24 -12.22 -9.26
CA SER A 235 10.01 -12.92 -8.88
C SER A 235 8.92 -12.83 -9.94
N ASP A 236 8.35 -13.99 -10.27
CA ASP A 236 7.26 -14.10 -11.24
C ASP A 236 5.89 -14.00 -10.54
N TYR A 237 5.28 -12.82 -10.61
CA TYR A 237 3.98 -12.55 -10.01
C TYR A 237 2.78 -13.06 -10.84
N ILE A 238 3.02 -13.73 -11.97
CA ILE A 238 1.96 -14.28 -12.83
C ILE A 238 1.13 -15.32 -12.07
N ALA A 239 1.74 -16.01 -11.11
CA ALA A 239 1.04 -17.00 -10.28
C ALA A 239 -0.19 -16.42 -9.54
N LEU A 240 -0.18 -15.13 -9.17
CA LEU A 240 -1.30 -14.45 -8.53
C LEU A 240 -2.51 -14.29 -9.46
N TYR A 241 -2.28 -14.28 -10.77
CA TYR A 241 -3.34 -14.12 -11.76
C TYR A 241 -3.91 -15.47 -12.26
N ARG A 242 -3.18 -16.58 -12.14
CA ARG A 242 -3.63 -17.90 -12.64
C ARG A 242 -5.00 -18.36 -12.10
N GLY A 243 -5.43 -17.83 -10.96
CA GLY A 243 -6.76 -18.02 -10.40
C GLY A 243 -7.82 -17.01 -10.88
N GLY A 244 -7.49 -16.14 -11.82
CA GLY A 244 -8.37 -15.13 -12.35
C GLY A 244 -8.35 -13.81 -11.56
N LYS A 245 -9.19 -12.86 -12.01
CA LYS A 245 -9.24 -11.49 -11.49
C LYS A 245 -9.59 -11.40 -10.00
N GLU A 246 -10.47 -12.28 -9.51
CA GLU A 246 -10.88 -12.28 -8.10
C GLU A 246 -9.74 -12.73 -7.19
N MET A 247 -8.97 -13.73 -7.60
CA MET A 247 -7.79 -14.18 -6.85
C MET A 247 -6.74 -13.08 -6.80
N LEU A 248 -6.44 -12.42 -7.92
CA LEU A 248 -5.51 -11.30 -7.97
C LEU A 248 -5.93 -10.19 -7.01
N LEU A 249 -7.21 -9.80 -7.02
CA LEU A 249 -7.74 -8.77 -6.11
C LEU A 249 -7.62 -9.18 -4.65
N GLY A 250 -7.92 -10.43 -4.33
CA GLY A 250 -7.74 -11.00 -3.00
C GLY A 250 -6.29 -10.92 -2.55
N SER A 251 -5.36 -11.36 -3.40
CA SER A 251 -3.91 -11.29 -3.14
C SER A 251 -3.42 -9.86 -2.97
N MET A 252 -3.82 -8.94 -3.85
CA MET A 252 -3.47 -7.51 -3.73
C MET A 252 -3.91 -6.92 -2.38
N LYS A 253 -5.11 -7.28 -1.91
CA LYS A 253 -5.64 -6.83 -0.61
C LYS A 253 -4.82 -7.41 0.55
N ARG A 254 -4.55 -8.71 0.54
CA ARG A 254 -3.78 -9.40 1.58
C ARG A 254 -2.36 -8.86 1.68
N ILE A 255 -1.65 -8.78 0.56
CA ILE A 255 -0.30 -8.21 0.47
C ILE A 255 -0.27 -6.79 1.06
N HIS A 256 -1.20 -5.94 0.62
CA HIS A 256 -1.28 -4.55 1.08
C HIS A 256 -1.53 -4.44 2.60
N GLN A 257 -2.47 -5.20 3.12
CA GLN A 257 -2.82 -5.18 4.55
C GLN A 257 -1.64 -5.64 5.40
N THR A 258 -1.03 -6.77 5.03
CA THR A 258 0.08 -7.37 5.77
C THR A 258 1.34 -6.52 5.71
N ALA A 259 1.75 -6.08 4.52
CA ALA A 259 2.90 -5.20 4.37
C ALA A 259 2.70 -3.87 5.13
N GLY A 260 1.51 -3.25 5.03
CA GLY A 260 1.18 -2.04 5.76
C GLY A 260 1.18 -2.23 7.28
N GLU A 261 0.76 -3.38 7.78
CA GLU A 261 0.81 -3.72 9.20
C GLU A 261 2.25 -3.88 9.69
N ILE A 262 3.10 -4.59 8.95
CA ILE A 262 4.53 -4.76 9.27
C ILE A 262 5.23 -3.40 9.27
N ILE A 263 5.09 -2.60 8.22
CA ILE A 263 5.71 -1.28 8.07
C ILE A 263 5.37 -0.37 9.25
N ARG A 264 4.09 -0.32 9.65
CA ARG A 264 3.67 0.44 10.84
C ARG A 264 4.24 -0.16 12.13
N GLY A 265 4.26 -1.48 12.23
CA GLY A 265 4.71 -2.22 13.41
C GLY A 265 6.18 -2.02 13.74
N ILE A 266 7.01 -1.82 12.73
CA ILE A 266 8.45 -1.53 12.87
C ILE A 266 8.75 -0.02 12.96
N GLY A 267 7.71 0.83 12.98
CA GLY A 267 7.84 2.27 13.19
C GLY A 267 8.41 3.03 12.00
N VAL A 268 8.17 2.55 10.78
CA VAL A 268 8.48 3.30 9.56
C VAL A 268 7.43 4.39 9.37
N ASP A 269 7.68 5.57 9.92
CA ASP A 269 6.91 6.77 9.60
C ASP A 269 7.60 7.51 8.46
N ASP A 270 7.10 7.31 7.26
CA ASP A 270 7.75 7.83 6.07
C ASP A 270 7.44 9.30 5.76
N GLY A 271 6.57 9.95 6.52
CA GLY A 271 6.15 11.33 6.25
C GLY A 271 5.64 11.56 4.81
N ARG A 272 5.48 10.50 4.00
CA ARG A 272 5.15 10.56 2.57
C ARG A 272 3.67 10.75 2.29
N THR A 273 2.83 10.44 3.28
CA THR A 273 1.39 10.65 3.19
C THR A 273 0.97 11.81 4.06
N VAL A 274 0.66 12.92 3.44
CA VAL A 274 -0.09 13.98 4.10
C VAL A 274 -1.56 13.56 4.10
N ASP A 275 -2.15 13.51 5.27
CA ASP A 275 -3.49 12.98 5.53
C ASP A 275 -4.53 13.56 4.53
N VAL A 276 -5.13 12.71 3.71
CA VAL A 276 -6.15 13.08 2.71
C VAL A 276 -7.55 13.08 3.33
N THR A 277 -7.66 12.76 4.62
CA THR A 277 -8.92 12.58 5.36
C THR A 277 -9.48 13.86 5.98
N GLU A 278 -9.05 15.08 5.55
CA GLU A 278 -9.82 16.26 5.94
C GLU A 278 -11.19 16.26 5.23
N PRO A 279 -12.31 16.25 5.98
CA PRO A 279 -13.63 16.38 5.39
C PRO A 279 -13.72 17.72 4.67
N LEU A 280 -14.11 17.68 3.39
CA LEU A 280 -14.49 18.88 2.65
C LEU A 280 -15.77 19.44 3.29
N GLU A 281 -15.64 20.43 4.16
CA GLU A 281 -16.78 21.29 4.49
C GLU A 281 -17.34 21.84 3.18
N ALA A 282 -18.51 21.32 2.81
CA ALA A 282 -19.30 21.84 1.71
C ALA A 282 -19.81 23.23 2.12
N LYS A 283 -19.09 24.30 1.77
CA LYS A 283 -19.72 25.60 1.69
C LYS A 283 -20.64 25.59 0.49
N VAL A 284 -21.89 25.21 0.72
CA VAL A 284 -23.00 25.58 -0.15
C VAL A 284 -23.15 27.10 0.00
N GLY A 285 -22.59 27.84 -0.94
CA GLY A 285 -22.89 29.25 -1.09
C GLY A 285 -24.31 29.33 -1.63
N VAL A 286 -25.27 29.69 -0.79
CA VAL A 286 -26.53 30.24 -1.20
C VAL A 286 -26.24 31.65 -1.67
N ALA A 287 -26.26 31.86 -2.98
CA ALA A 287 -26.33 33.21 -3.55
C ALA A 287 -27.78 33.67 -3.45
N ALA A 288 -27.97 34.78 -2.78
CA ALA A 288 -29.22 35.53 -2.79
C ALA A 288 -29.40 36.25 -4.14
#